data_1d718923856f0a9deda3f6e406780e50
#
_entry.id   1d718923856f0a9deda3f6e406780e50
#
_cell.length_a   1.000
_cell.length_b   1.000
_cell.length_c   1.000
_cell.angle_alpha   90.00
_cell.angle_beta   90.00
_cell.angle_gamma   90.00
#
_symmetry.space_group_name_H-M   'P 1'
#
loop_
_entity.id
_entity.type
_entity.pdbx_description
1 polymer ?
#
loop_
_entity_poly.entity_id
_entity_poly.type
_entity_poly.pdbx_seq_one_letter_code
_entity_poly.pdbx_strand_id
1 'polypeptide(L)'
;VSGAAVAERPVEAPSLQEVRTEEELRPPCTLVIFGASGDLTRRLLAPAIAHLSRDGAISLDFAILGIARSEMSDQAFRQYLEGGAREFTPATQGRPGDLPATVRYLPGDFGDAALYAELAKALHTIEGRRAGARNRIFYLATPPEADPTIVKMLGQQGLTKPEKGWARVVVEKPFGHDLETGRLLNSELRTVFTESQIYRIDHYLGKETVQNIFVLRFANGVFEPLWNNRYIDHVQIAVAEAVGVGHRAGYYETSGVIRDMFQNHLLQLLSLTAMEPPVLFEADAVRAEKVKVLQSIRPFRKDSIDDWAVAGQYGPGVVRGKTVPGYRQEDKVAPQSSTATYAAVKFAIDNWRWAGVPFYVRSGKRLAERVSEIAIEFKRVPHPLFAKGVGNLNANVLRLRIQPDEGVSLKFEAKIPGTVLQVQSVYMDFPYSKLGAPIQGGYERLLLDVTHGDQTLFTRGDEVEHAWRVVTPILQAWESRPSKDFPNYAAGTWGPEAADRFLERDGRRWRTL
;
A
#
# COMPACT_ATOMS: atom_id res chain seq x y z
N VAL A 1 8.57 -27.88 52.27
CA VAL A 1 8.60 -26.46 51.95
C VAL A 1 7.70 -26.30 50.73
N SER A 2 6.49 -25.83 51.01
CA SER A 2 5.44 -25.59 50.00
C SER A 2 5.80 -24.32 49.21
N GLY A 3 6.11 -24.48 47.89
CA GLY A 3 6.26 -23.39 46.97
C GLY A 3 4.89 -22.87 46.55
N ALA A 4 4.49 -21.72 47.06
CA ALA A 4 3.31 -21.01 46.58
C ALA A 4 3.62 -20.48 45.16
N ALA A 5 2.91 -20.96 44.15
CA ALA A 5 2.91 -20.37 42.83
C ALA A 5 2.34 -18.95 42.92
N VAL A 6 3.15 -17.96 42.61
CA VAL A 6 2.68 -16.57 42.43
C VAL A 6 1.86 -16.57 41.15
N ALA A 7 0.56 -16.55 41.30
CA ALA A 7 -0.34 -16.30 40.16
C ALA A 7 -0.09 -14.87 39.68
N GLU A 8 0.48 -14.72 38.49
CA GLU A 8 0.51 -13.44 37.80
C GLU A 8 -0.93 -12.98 37.58
N ARG A 9 -1.30 -11.87 38.20
CA ARG A 9 -2.57 -11.19 37.89
C ARG A 9 -2.46 -10.70 36.45
N PRO A 10 -3.46 -11.01 35.60
CA PRO A 10 -3.53 -10.37 34.30
C PRO A 10 -3.56 -8.86 34.53
N VAL A 11 -2.72 -8.12 33.84
CA VAL A 11 -2.85 -6.66 33.74
C VAL A 11 -4.16 -6.43 33.00
N GLU A 12 -5.20 -6.07 33.73
CA GLU A 12 -6.44 -5.61 33.12
C GLU A 12 -6.11 -4.35 32.32
N ALA A 13 -6.13 -4.49 30.99
CA ALA A 13 -6.15 -3.35 30.11
C ALA A 13 -7.37 -2.50 30.51
N PRO A 14 -7.24 -1.16 30.58
CA PRO A 14 -8.39 -0.31 30.90
C PRO A 14 -9.50 -0.60 29.89
N SER A 15 -10.59 -1.16 30.33
CA SER A 15 -11.78 -1.42 29.53
C SER A 15 -12.53 -0.09 29.31
N LEU A 16 -12.00 0.75 28.42
CA LEU A 16 -12.75 1.83 27.80
C LEU A 16 -13.32 1.31 26.47
N GLN A 17 -14.09 0.24 26.53
CA GLN A 17 -15.12 0.02 25.53
C GLN A 17 -16.30 0.90 25.94
N GLU A 18 -16.28 2.15 25.49
CA GLU A 18 -17.51 2.91 25.31
C GLU A 18 -18.41 2.04 24.43
N VAL A 19 -19.60 1.70 24.93
CA VAL A 19 -20.61 0.96 24.16
C VAL A 19 -21.04 1.88 23.02
N ARG A 20 -20.40 1.74 21.86
CA ARG A 20 -20.77 2.49 20.65
C ARG A 20 -22.17 2.09 20.23
N THR A 21 -23.00 3.06 19.92
CA THR A 21 -24.33 2.81 19.36
C THR A 21 -24.20 2.15 17.97
N GLU A 22 -25.26 1.50 17.51
CA GLU A 22 -25.29 0.89 16.17
C GLU A 22 -25.06 1.94 15.06
N GLU A 23 -25.51 3.17 15.29
CA GLU A 23 -25.32 4.31 14.41
C GLU A 23 -23.86 4.82 14.40
N GLU A 24 -23.15 4.73 15.52
CA GLU A 24 -21.71 5.02 15.60
C GLU A 24 -20.87 3.93 14.94
N LEU A 25 -21.32 2.68 14.99
CA LEU A 25 -20.66 1.56 14.32
C LEU A 25 -20.91 1.53 12.80
N ARG A 26 -22.06 2.04 12.34
CA ARG A 26 -22.46 2.04 10.92
C ARG A 26 -23.12 3.36 10.55
N PRO A 27 -22.36 4.47 10.53
CA PRO A 27 -22.95 5.78 10.28
C PRO A 27 -23.58 5.84 8.89
N PRO A 28 -24.84 6.30 8.78
CA PRO A 28 -25.44 6.55 7.48
C PRO A 28 -24.66 7.63 6.75
N CYS A 29 -24.19 7.35 5.52
CA CYS A 29 -23.43 8.31 4.75
C CYS A 29 -23.71 8.20 3.25
N THR A 30 -23.34 9.24 2.50
CA THR A 30 -23.39 9.27 1.04
C THR A 30 -21.97 9.22 0.49
N LEU A 31 -21.68 8.17 -0.29
CA LEU A 31 -20.44 8.06 -1.06
C LEU A 31 -20.65 8.71 -2.42
N VAL A 32 -20.04 9.87 -2.62
CA VAL A 32 -20.02 10.61 -3.89
C VAL A 32 -18.76 10.20 -4.65
N ILE A 33 -18.89 9.54 -5.79
CA ILE A 33 -17.77 9.05 -6.59
C ILE A 33 -17.60 9.94 -7.82
N PHE A 34 -16.54 10.75 -7.84
CA PHE A 34 -16.10 11.45 -9.04
C PHE A 34 -15.30 10.48 -9.92
N GLY A 35 -15.61 10.43 -11.23
CA GLY A 35 -15.06 9.41 -12.13
C GLY A 35 -15.82 8.07 -12.07
N ALA A 36 -17.10 8.12 -11.75
CA ALA A 36 -17.96 6.97 -11.47
C ALA A 36 -18.08 5.96 -12.61
N SER A 37 -17.90 6.37 -13.88
CA SER A 37 -17.89 5.48 -15.05
C SER A 37 -16.51 4.85 -15.35
N GLY A 38 -15.51 5.11 -14.51
CA GLY A 38 -14.13 4.69 -14.70
C GLY A 38 -13.83 3.25 -14.24
N ASP A 39 -12.70 2.72 -14.70
CA ASP A 39 -12.23 1.36 -14.41
C ASP A 39 -12.06 1.09 -12.91
N LEU A 40 -11.54 2.05 -12.13
CA LEU A 40 -11.36 1.92 -10.68
C LEU A 40 -12.71 1.69 -9.97
N THR A 41 -13.71 2.47 -10.31
CA THR A 41 -15.06 2.33 -9.75
C THR A 41 -15.63 0.93 -10.02
N ARG A 42 -15.50 0.45 -11.26
CA ARG A 42 -16.03 -0.85 -11.66
C ARG A 42 -15.28 -2.02 -11.02
N ARG A 43 -13.94 -1.96 -11.03
CA ARG A 43 -13.11 -3.11 -10.65
C ARG A 43 -12.81 -3.21 -9.17
N LEU A 44 -12.80 -2.09 -8.46
CA LEU A 44 -12.37 -2.04 -7.07
C LEU A 44 -13.47 -1.56 -6.13
N LEU A 45 -14.12 -0.42 -6.43
CA LEU A 45 -15.12 0.13 -5.51
C LEU A 45 -16.43 -0.67 -5.52
N ALA A 46 -16.92 -1.07 -6.69
CA ALA A 46 -18.18 -1.81 -6.78
C ALA A 46 -18.13 -3.16 -6.05
N PRO A 47 -17.10 -4.02 -6.21
CA PRO A 47 -16.95 -5.23 -5.40
C PRO A 47 -16.85 -4.93 -3.91
N ALA A 48 -16.02 -3.95 -3.52
CA ALA A 48 -15.80 -3.60 -2.13
C ALA A 48 -17.10 -3.16 -1.44
N ILE A 49 -17.89 -2.29 -2.07
CA ILE A 49 -19.19 -1.83 -1.54
C ILE A 49 -20.17 -3.00 -1.43
N ALA A 50 -20.25 -3.86 -2.45
CA ALA A 50 -21.13 -5.02 -2.43
C ALA A 50 -20.78 -6.01 -1.30
N HIS A 51 -19.48 -6.23 -1.04
CA HIS A 51 -19.02 -7.06 0.08
C HIS A 51 -19.36 -6.42 1.43
N LEU A 52 -19.07 -5.14 1.61
CA LEU A 52 -19.41 -4.42 2.84
C LEU A 52 -20.93 -4.40 3.11
N SER A 53 -21.74 -4.31 2.08
CA SER A 53 -23.20 -4.41 2.17
C SER A 53 -23.65 -5.82 2.57
N ARG A 54 -23.12 -6.86 1.92
CA ARG A 54 -23.40 -8.27 2.25
C ARG A 54 -23.07 -8.61 3.70
N ASP A 55 -21.91 -8.15 4.15
CA ASP A 55 -21.39 -8.44 5.49
C ASP A 55 -22.05 -7.55 6.56
N GLY A 56 -23.00 -6.69 6.16
CA GLY A 56 -23.68 -5.75 7.03
C GLY A 56 -22.75 -4.73 7.69
N ALA A 57 -21.59 -4.45 7.10
CA ALA A 57 -20.56 -3.56 7.64
C ALA A 57 -20.86 -2.07 7.39
N ILE A 58 -21.76 -1.76 6.45
CA ILE A 58 -22.24 -0.40 6.17
C ILE A 58 -23.72 -0.27 6.53
N SER A 59 -24.17 0.96 6.82
CA SER A 59 -25.57 1.26 7.15
C SER A 59 -26.52 0.88 6.01
N LEU A 60 -27.74 0.46 6.35
CA LEU A 60 -28.82 0.29 5.36
C LEU A 60 -29.18 1.61 4.66
N ASP A 61 -28.93 2.75 5.30
CA ASP A 61 -29.11 4.09 4.74
C ASP A 61 -27.85 4.60 4.02
N PHE A 62 -26.89 3.73 3.72
CA PHE A 62 -25.77 4.09 2.86
C PHE A 62 -26.26 4.39 1.44
N ALA A 63 -25.76 5.46 0.81
CA ALA A 63 -26.13 5.85 -0.54
C ALA A 63 -24.90 6.02 -1.41
N ILE A 64 -25.03 5.72 -2.70
CA ILE A 64 -24.02 5.95 -3.73
C ILE A 64 -24.51 7.03 -4.67
N LEU A 65 -23.68 8.02 -4.96
CA LEU A 65 -23.92 9.05 -5.98
C LEU A 65 -22.73 9.12 -6.91
N GLY A 66 -22.90 8.63 -8.14
CA GLY A 66 -21.84 8.66 -9.16
C GLY A 66 -21.87 9.97 -9.95
N ILE A 67 -20.69 10.46 -10.29
CA ILE A 67 -20.50 11.66 -11.12
C ILE A 67 -19.46 11.35 -12.19
N ALA A 68 -19.80 11.53 -13.46
CA ALA A 68 -18.85 11.48 -14.57
C ALA A 68 -19.42 12.18 -15.81
N ARG A 69 -18.57 12.36 -16.83
CA ARG A 69 -18.99 13.01 -18.10
C ARG A 69 -19.90 12.16 -18.96
N SER A 70 -19.86 10.84 -18.80
CA SER A 70 -20.69 9.92 -19.57
C SER A 70 -22.16 10.03 -19.17
N GLU A 71 -23.07 10.06 -20.12
CA GLU A 71 -24.51 10.04 -19.87
C GLU A 71 -24.95 8.67 -19.39
N MET A 72 -25.58 8.60 -18.21
CA MET A 72 -26.19 7.39 -17.66
C MET A 72 -27.43 7.75 -16.85
N SER A 73 -28.42 6.86 -16.83
CA SER A 73 -29.52 6.91 -15.85
C SER A 73 -29.06 6.27 -14.51
N ASP A 74 -29.80 6.55 -13.44
CA ASP A 74 -29.59 5.90 -12.13
C ASP A 74 -29.61 4.36 -12.26
N GLN A 75 -30.54 3.83 -13.07
CA GLN A 75 -30.67 2.38 -13.31
C GLN A 75 -29.46 1.83 -14.08
N ALA A 76 -29.02 2.52 -15.13
CA ALA A 76 -27.84 2.11 -15.90
C ALA A 76 -26.58 2.10 -15.05
N PHE A 77 -26.41 3.10 -14.19
CA PHE A 77 -25.28 3.18 -13.27
C PHE A 77 -25.33 2.05 -12.21
N ARG A 78 -26.51 1.75 -11.65
CA ARG A 78 -26.68 0.58 -10.78
C ARG A 78 -26.25 -0.71 -11.47
N GLN A 79 -26.72 -0.95 -12.69
CA GLN A 79 -26.35 -2.14 -13.48
C GLN A 79 -24.84 -2.20 -13.78
N TYR A 80 -24.22 -1.04 -14.03
CA TYR A 80 -22.77 -0.94 -14.23
C TYR A 80 -21.99 -1.38 -12.98
N LEU A 81 -22.41 -0.93 -11.80
CA LEU A 81 -21.78 -1.32 -10.51
C LEU A 81 -22.01 -2.80 -10.20
N GLU A 82 -23.25 -3.31 -10.37
CA GLU A 82 -23.58 -4.72 -10.15
C GLU A 82 -22.80 -5.64 -11.10
N GLY A 83 -22.65 -5.22 -12.37
CA GLY A 83 -21.81 -5.91 -13.34
C GLY A 83 -20.35 -5.98 -12.90
N GLY A 84 -19.80 -4.87 -12.41
CA GLY A 84 -18.45 -4.80 -11.85
C GLY A 84 -18.29 -5.69 -10.63
N ALA A 85 -19.22 -5.63 -9.68
CA ALA A 85 -19.19 -6.47 -8.49
C ALA A 85 -19.19 -7.97 -8.85
N ARG A 86 -19.99 -8.40 -9.82
CA ARG A 86 -20.04 -9.79 -10.28
C ARG A 86 -18.76 -10.23 -11.01
N GLU A 87 -18.22 -9.37 -11.85
CA GLU A 87 -17.06 -9.70 -12.70
C GLU A 87 -15.74 -9.74 -11.92
N PHE A 88 -15.57 -8.83 -10.96
CA PHE A 88 -14.28 -8.62 -10.28
C PHE A 88 -14.22 -9.12 -8.83
N THR A 89 -15.30 -9.69 -8.29
CA THR A 89 -15.24 -10.41 -7.02
C THR A 89 -14.45 -11.71 -7.18
N PRO A 90 -13.32 -11.91 -6.44
CA PRO A 90 -12.60 -13.16 -6.48
C PRO A 90 -13.46 -14.34 -6.02
N ALA A 91 -13.34 -15.49 -6.66
CA ALA A 91 -14.10 -16.69 -6.29
C ALA A 91 -13.88 -17.10 -4.81
N THR A 92 -12.73 -16.78 -4.25
CA THR A 92 -12.38 -17.04 -2.84
C THR A 92 -13.16 -16.17 -1.85
N GLN A 93 -13.77 -15.07 -2.29
CA GLN A 93 -14.57 -14.17 -1.46
C GLN A 93 -16.08 -14.45 -1.54
N GLY A 94 -16.47 -15.45 -2.30
CA GLY A 94 -17.89 -15.85 -2.48
C GLY A 94 -18.66 -14.94 -3.44
N ARG A 95 -19.99 -14.93 -3.33
CA ARG A 95 -20.84 -14.06 -4.16
C ARG A 95 -20.85 -12.64 -3.63
N PRO A 96 -20.83 -11.61 -4.50
CA PRO A 96 -21.05 -10.23 -4.06
C PRO A 96 -22.45 -10.09 -3.44
N GLY A 97 -22.59 -9.18 -2.49
CA GLY A 97 -23.89 -8.78 -1.96
C GLY A 97 -24.63 -7.84 -2.88
N ASP A 98 -25.82 -7.46 -2.45
CA ASP A 98 -26.60 -6.43 -3.12
C ASP A 98 -25.99 -5.05 -2.84
N LEU A 99 -26.07 -4.17 -3.81
CA LEU A 99 -25.69 -2.77 -3.61
C LEU A 99 -26.70 -2.06 -2.69
N PRO A 100 -26.29 -0.96 -2.02
CA PRO A 100 -27.19 -0.11 -1.26
C PRO A 100 -28.46 0.27 -2.03
N ALA A 101 -29.57 0.43 -1.33
CA ALA A 101 -30.87 0.73 -1.96
C ALA A 101 -30.85 2.03 -2.78
N THR A 102 -30.14 3.05 -2.30
CA THR A 102 -30.03 4.35 -2.96
C THR A 102 -28.76 4.41 -3.82
N VAL A 103 -28.94 4.36 -5.15
CA VAL A 103 -27.90 4.61 -6.15
C VAL A 103 -28.40 5.68 -7.10
N ARG A 104 -27.65 6.77 -7.25
CA ARG A 104 -27.97 7.91 -8.12
C ARG A 104 -26.77 8.23 -9.01
N TYR A 105 -27.03 8.91 -10.12
CA TYR A 105 -26.01 9.33 -11.06
C TYR A 105 -26.27 10.75 -11.57
N LEU A 106 -25.21 11.55 -11.66
CA LEU A 106 -25.23 12.89 -12.23
C LEU A 106 -24.20 12.99 -13.35
N PRO A 107 -24.61 13.13 -14.61
CA PRO A 107 -23.70 13.42 -15.69
C PRO A 107 -23.25 14.88 -15.63
N GLY A 108 -21.97 15.16 -15.91
CA GLY A 108 -21.48 16.54 -15.98
C GLY A 108 -19.98 16.65 -16.03
N ASP A 109 -19.51 17.85 -16.41
CA ASP A 109 -18.09 18.21 -16.40
C ASP A 109 -17.68 18.72 -15.02
N PHE A 110 -16.51 18.31 -14.55
CA PHE A 110 -16.01 18.65 -13.20
C PHE A 110 -15.68 20.14 -13.03
N GLY A 111 -15.53 20.89 -14.11
CA GLY A 111 -15.35 22.35 -14.09
C GLY A 111 -16.64 23.15 -14.09
N ASP A 112 -17.81 22.51 -14.30
CA ASP A 112 -19.08 23.21 -14.39
C ASP A 112 -19.72 23.45 -13.02
N ALA A 113 -19.94 24.71 -12.66
CA ALA A 113 -20.59 25.11 -11.41
C ALA A 113 -22.04 24.58 -11.29
N ALA A 114 -22.74 24.42 -12.42
CA ALA A 114 -24.10 23.88 -12.43
C ALA A 114 -24.15 22.44 -11.92
N LEU A 115 -23.13 21.61 -12.23
CA LEU A 115 -23.00 20.26 -11.69
C LEU A 115 -23.03 20.23 -10.15
N TYR A 116 -22.30 21.14 -9.52
CA TYR A 116 -22.21 21.17 -8.04
C TYR A 116 -23.49 21.73 -7.40
N ALA A 117 -24.23 22.58 -8.08
CA ALA A 117 -25.57 22.98 -7.64
C ALA A 117 -26.55 21.80 -7.69
N GLU A 118 -26.52 21.00 -8.76
CA GLU A 118 -27.31 19.77 -8.85
C GLU A 118 -26.85 18.71 -7.82
N LEU A 119 -25.54 18.58 -7.59
CA LEU A 119 -24.99 17.72 -6.54
C LEU A 119 -25.52 18.13 -5.15
N ALA A 120 -25.56 19.43 -4.84
CA ALA A 120 -26.12 19.93 -3.59
C ALA A 120 -27.60 19.55 -3.43
N LYS A 121 -28.43 19.69 -4.48
CA LYS A 121 -29.83 19.27 -4.48
C LYS A 121 -30.00 17.76 -4.30
N ALA A 122 -29.18 16.97 -5.00
CA ALA A 122 -29.20 15.52 -4.88
C ALA A 122 -28.84 15.06 -3.46
N LEU A 123 -27.77 15.62 -2.88
CA LEU A 123 -27.38 15.35 -1.50
C LEU A 123 -28.49 15.74 -0.53
N HIS A 124 -29.06 16.93 -0.67
CA HIS A 124 -30.20 17.37 0.17
C HIS A 124 -31.37 16.38 0.11
N THR A 125 -31.71 15.89 -1.07
CA THR A 125 -32.79 14.91 -1.27
C THR A 125 -32.48 13.57 -0.61
N ILE A 126 -31.25 13.07 -0.72
CA ILE A 126 -30.82 11.82 -0.10
C ILE A 126 -30.80 11.96 1.44
N GLU A 127 -30.21 13.02 1.93
CA GLU A 127 -30.02 13.31 3.37
C GLU A 127 -31.32 13.65 4.09
N GLY A 128 -32.27 14.27 3.39
CA GLY A 128 -33.60 14.59 3.93
C GLY A 128 -34.43 13.38 4.34
N ARG A 129 -34.08 12.19 3.86
CA ARG A 129 -34.71 10.91 4.23
C ARG A 129 -34.09 10.28 5.49
N ARG A 130 -32.99 10.85 5.98
CA ARG A 130 -32.23 10.36 7.15
C ARG A 130 -32.52 11.27 8.34
N ALA A 131 -32.58 10.72 9.55
CA ALA A 131 -32.96 11.44 10.78
C ALA A 131 -31.98 12.55 11.22
N GLY A 132 -31.12 13.06 10.35
CA GLY A 132 -30.37 14.29 10.58
C GLY A 132 -28.87 14.25 10.33
N ALA A 133 -28.22 13.11 10.15
CA ALA A 133 -26.77 13.07 9.89
C ALA A 133 -26.47 13.28 8.40
N ARG A 134 -25.67 14.31 8.08
CA ARG A 134 -25.23 14.65 6.72
C ARG A 134 -23.77 14.22 6.52
N ASN A 135 -23.53 12.91 6.59
CA ASN A 135 -22.19 12.34 6.44
C ASN A 135 -21.89 12.12 4.94
N ARG A 136 -20.77 12.64 4.47
CA ARG A 136 -20.38 12.66 3.05
C ARG A 136 -18.96 12.16 2.87
N ILE A 137 -18.78 11.24 1.93
CA ILE A 137 -17.47 10.81 1.44
C ILE A 137 -17.36 11.24 -0.01
N PHE A 138 -16.40 12.11 -0.33
CA PHE A 138 -16.08 12.51 -1.70
C PHE A 138 -14.90 11.67 -2.17
N TYR A 139 -15.16 10.70 -3.03
CA TYR A 139 -14.14 9.81 -3.56
C TYR A 139 -13.67 10.30 -4.93
N LEU A 140 -12.39 10.68 -5.05
CA LEU A 140 -11.77 11.15 -6.27
C LEU A 140 -11.19 9.95 -7.03
N ALA A 141 -12.04 9.26 -7.83
CA ALA A 141 -11.64 8.20 -8.76
C ALA A 141 -11.32 8.76 -10.16
N THR A 142 -10.75 9.95 -10.18
CA THR A 142 -10.46 10.78 -11.34
C THR A 142 -8.97 10.75 -11.69
N PRO A 143 -8.56 11.16 -12.91
CA PRO A 143 -7.19 11.54 -13.16
C PRO A 143 -6.75 12.67 -12.20
N PRO A 144 -5.50 12.64 -11.68
CA PRO A 144 -5.04 13.58 -10.64
C PRO A 144 -5.17 15.06 -11.02
N GLU A 145 -5.14 15.34 -12.33
CA GLU A 145 -5.26 16.72 -12.85
C GLU A 145 -6.64 17.33 -12.61
N ALA A 146 -7.66 16.50 -12.40
CA ALA A 146 -9.03 16.96 -12.11
C ALA A 146 -9.25 17.26 -10.62
N ASP A 147 -8.48 16.68 -9.73
CA ASP A 147 -8.69 16.74 -8.29
C ASP A 147 -8.72 18.19 -7.73
N PRO A 148 -7.78 19.09 -8.10
CA PRO A 148 -7.80 20.46 -7.63
C PRO A 148 -9.08 21.19 -8.00
N THR A 149 -9.56 21.01 -9.23
CA THR A 149 -10.83 21.60 -9.70
C THR A 149 -12.02 21.12 -8.89
N ILE A 150 -12.13 19.80 -8.71
CA ILE A 150 -13.22 19.20 -7.93
C ILE A 150 -13.21 19.72 -6.48
N VAL A 151 -12.05 19.71 -5.84
CA VAL A 151 -11.88 20.18 -4.45
C VAL A 151 -12.29 21.65 -4.30
N LYS A 152 -11.80 22.51 -5.19
CA LYS A 152 -12.17 23.93 -5.22
C LYS A 152 -13.68 24.13 -5.35
N MET A 153 -14.31 23.42 -6.27
CA MET A 153 -15.76 23.52 -6.52
C MET A 153 -16.59 23.03 -5.35
N LEU A 154 -16.17 21.91 -4.69
CA LEU A 154 -16.81 21.42 -3.47
C LEU A 154 -16.75 22.47 -2.34
N GLY A 155 -15.61 23.14 -2.20
CA GLY A 155 -15.44 24.23 -1.22
C GLY A 155 -16.33 25.42 -1.51
N GLN A 156 -16.39 25.88 -2.75
CA GLN A 156 -17.23 27.01 -3.19
C GLN A 156 -18.71 26.80 -2.94
N GLN A 157 -19.19 25.55 -3.10
CA GLN A 157 -20.58 25.19 -2.83
C GLN A 157 -20.88 24.83 -1.36
N GLY A 158 -19.88 24.96 -0.46
CA GLY A 158 -20.06 24.70 0.97
C GLY A 158 -20.36 23.21 1.30
N LEU A 159 -20.05 22.28 0.39
CA LEU A 159 -20.39 20.87 0.54
C LEU A 159 -19.50 20.13 1.54
N THR A 160 -18.38 20.72 1.92
CA THR A 160 -17.32 20.12 2.75
C THR A 160 -17.50 20.37 4.25
N LYS A 161 -18.47 21.21 4.63
CA LYS A 161 -18.78 21.53 6.03
C LYS A 161 -20.28 21.43 6.28
N PRO A 162 -20.84 20.21 6.36
CA PRO A 162 -22.27 20.05 6.64
C PRO A 162 -22.59 20.55 8.07
N GLU A 163 -23.78 21.15 8.24
CA GLU A 163 -24.23 21.65 9.56
C GLU A 163 -24.34 20.54 10.61
N LYS A 164 -24.71 19.32 10.18
CA LYS A 164 -24.80 18.13 11.02
C LYS A 164 -24.09 16.98 10.33
N GLY A 165 -23.11 16.38 10.98
CA GLY A 165 -22.34 15.28 10.42
C GLY A 165 -20.93 15.70 10.02
N TRP A 166 -20.37 15.00 9.05
CA TRP A 166 -18.99 15.19 8.60
C TRP A 166 -18.86 15.06 7.07
N ALA A 167 -17.79 15.62 6.54
CA ALA A 167 -17.39 15.42 5.15
C ALA A 167 -15.93 14.96 5.11
N ARG A 168 -15.64 13.96 4.28
CA ARG A 168 -14.30 13.38 4.10
C ARG A 168 -14.00 13.29 2.61
N VAL A 169 -12.74 13.49 2.24
CA VAL A 169 -12.29 13.34 0.85
C VAL A 169 -11.30 12.19 0.77
N VAL A 170 -11.52 11.31 -0.19
CA VAL A 170 -10.63 10.19 -0.50
C VAL A 170 -9.89 10.52 -1.79
N VAL A 171 -8.57 10.47 -1.74
CA VAL A 171 -7.69 10.81 -2.85
C VAL A 171 -6.88 9.57 -3.23
N GLU A 172 -6.89 9.22 -4.51
CA GLU A 172 -6.13 8.11 -5.06
C GLU A 172 -4.71 8.52 -5.45
N LYS A 173 -3.80 7.54 -5.53
CA LYS A 173 -2.48 7.79 -6.10
C LYS A 173 -2.57 8.07 -7.62
N PRO A 174 -1.62 8.87 -8.17
CA PRO A 174 -0.43 9.44 -7.54
C PRO A 174 -0.69 10.76 -6.82
N PHE A 175 0.05 11.02 -5.74
CA PHE A 175 0.00 12.29 -4.99
C PHE A 175 1.06 13.25 -5.52
N GLY A 176 0.83 13.84 -6.69
CA GLY A 176 1.84 14.56 -7.46
C GLY A 176 2.77 13.61 -8.22
N HIS A 177 3.75 14.18 -8.92
CA HIS A 177 4.77 13.42 -9.67
C HIS A 177 6.21 13.70 -9.21
N ASP A 178 6.38 14.65 -8.30
CA ASP A 178 7.60 15.03 -7.59
C ASP A 178 7.27 15.77 -6.29
N LEU A 179 8.31 16.24 -5.59
CA LEU A 179 8.13 16.95 -4.32
C LEU A 179 7.33 18.25 -4.46
N GLU A 180 7.55 19.00 -5.54
CA GLU A 180 6.91 20.31 -5.76
C GLU A 180 5.41 20.14 -6.02
N THR A 181 5.06 19.27 -6.94
CA THR A 181 3.66 18.99 -7.27
C THR A 181 2.92 18.25 -6.15
N GLY A 182 3.61 17.40 -5.38
CA GLY A 182 3.04 16.79 -4.17
C GLY A 182 2.69 17.83 -3.10
N ARG A 183 3.56 18.82 -2.89
CA ARG A 183 3.28 19.97 -2.00
C ARG A 183 2.13 20.83 -2.50
N LEU A 184 2.11 21.11 -3.80
CA LEU A 184 1.03 21.90 -4.40
C LEU A 184 -0.31 21.21 -4.18
N LEU A 185 -0.44 19.91 -4.48
CA LEU A 185 -1.66 19.14 -4.26
C LEU A 185 -2.07 19.15 -2.77
N ASN A 186 -1.12 18.97 -1.85
CA ASN A 186 -1.40 19.05 -0.41
C ASN A 186 -1.91 20.44 -0.01
N SER A 187 -1.32 21.50 -0.55
CA SER A 187 -1.74 22.89 -0.28
C SER A 187 -3.17 23.12 -0.78
N GLU A 188 -3.48 22.69 -2.00
CA GLU A 188 -4.80 22.84 -2.61
C GLU A 188 -5.89 22.09 -1.81
N LEU A 189 -5.64 20.84 -1.44
CA LEU A 189 -6.56 20.07 -0.58
C LEU A 189 -6.83 20.80 0.74
N ARG A 190 -5.80 21.37 1.37
CA ARG A 190 -5.89 22.06 2.66
C ARG A 190 -6.59 23.41 2.60
N THR A 191 -6.78 23.99 1.41
CA THR A 191 -7.60 25.22 1.28
C THR A 191 -9.07 24.96 1.58
N VAL A 192 -9.52 23.71 1.43
CA VAL A 192 -10.93 23.32 1.51
C VAL A 192 -11.20 22.33 2.65
N PHE A 193 -10.30 21.37 2.87
CA PHE A 193 -10.40 20.33 3.87
C PHE A 193 -9.31 20.46 4.96
N THR A 194 -9.61 20.06 6.17
CA THR A 194 -8.58 19.83 7.21
C THR A 194 -7.89 18.49 6.98
N GLU A 195 -6.68 18.29 7.51
CA GLU A 195 -5.97 17.02 7.36
C GLU A 195 -6.78 15.83 7.92
N SER A 196 -7.56 16.02 8.96
CA SER A 196 -8.46 15.01 9.52
C SER A 196 -9.63 14.60 8.60
N GLN A 197 -9.88 15.36 7.54
CA GLN A 197 -10.88 15.07 6.52
C GLN A 197 -10.28 14.41 5.25
N ILE A 198 -8.93 14.36 5.13
CA ILE A 198 -8.25 13.91 3.91
C ILE A 198 -7.74 12.48 4.10
N TYR A 199 -8.17 11.57 3.22
CA TYR A 199 -7.83 10.14 3.23
C TYR A 199 -7.08 9.79 1.94
N ARG A 200 -5.73 9.80 2.00
CA ARG A 200 -4.88 9.44 0.85
C ARG A 200 -4.65 7.94 0.84
N ILE A 201 -5.14 7.28 -0.20
CA ILE A 201 -5.11 5.82 -0.30
C ILE A 201 -3.74 5.32 -0.78
N ASP A 202 -3.16 4.43 0.01
CA ASP A 202 -2.23 3.42 -0.46
C ASP A 202 -2.84 2.03 -0.19
N HIS A 203 -3.29 1.36 -1.24
CA HIS A 203 -3.99 0.08 -1.11
C HIS A 203 -3.17 -1.05 -0.48
N TYR A 204 -1.83 -0.92 -0.40
CA TYR A 204 -0.99 -1.86 0.36
C TYR A 204 -1.26 -1.81 1.85
N LEU A 205 -1.57 -0.63 2.40
CA LEU A 205 -1.92 -0.49 3.81
C LEU A 205 -3.24 -1.18 4.17
N GLY A 206 -4.15 -1.30 3.19
CA GLY A 206 -5.40 -2.05 3.36
C GLY A 206 -5.26 -3.58 3.37
N LYS A 207 -4.06 -4.13 3.05
CA LYS A 207 -3.84 -5.59 3.07
C LYS A 207 -3.66 -6.10 4.50
N GLU A 208 -4.38 -7.17 4.85
CA GLU A 208 -4.29 -7.82 6.17
C GLU A 208 -2.85 -8.18 6.56
N THR A 209 -2.08 -8.69 5.61
CA THR A 209 -0.67 -9.04 5.82
C THR A 209 0.22 -7.86 6.14
N VAL A 210 -0.09 -6.68 5.60
CA VAL A 210 0.64 -5.44 5.91
C VAL A 210 0.23 -4.93 7.29
N GLN A 211 -1.05 -4.98 7.64
CA GLN A 211 -1.53 -4.63 8.99
C GLN A 211 -0.96 -5.57 10.05
N ASN A 212 -0.78 -6.85 9.71
CA ASN A 212 -0.20 -7.81 10.64
C ASN A 212 1.26 -7.53 11.01
N ILE A 213 1.97 -6.66 10.30
CA ILE A 213 3.30 -6.18 10.72
C ILE A 213 3.23 -5.53 12.10
N PHE A 214 2.17 -4.76 12.38
CA PHE A 214 1.95 -4.15 13.71
C PHE A 214 1.78 -5.22 14.78
N VAL A 215 0.90 -6.20 14.52
CA VAL A 215 0.61 -7.28 15.48
C VAL A 215 1.84 -8.15 15.71
N LEU A 216 2.55 -8.53 14.65
CA LEU A 216 3.77 -9.32 14.75
C LEU A 216 4.82 -8.62 15.61
N ARG A 217 5.04 -7.33 15.38
CA ARG A 217 6.06 -6.56 16.10
C ARG A 217 5.65 -6.21 17.52
N PHE A 218 4.44 -5.70 17.69
CA PHE A 218 4.05 -5.00 18.92
C PHE A 218 3.18 -5.82 19.88
N ALA A 219 2.63 -6.94 19.42
CA ALA A 219 1.91 -7.88 20.29
C ALA A 219 2.76 -9.12 20.69
N ASN A 220 4.00 -9.24 20.20
CA ASN A 220 4.87 -10.38 20.48
C ASN A 220 6.20 -9.93 21.08
N GLY A 221 6.34 -10.06 22.40
CA GLY A 221 7.53 -9.62 23.16
C GLY A 221 8.85 -10.28 22.73
N VAL A 222 8.83 -11.31 21.92
CA VAL A 222 10.03 -12.00 21.42
C VAL A 222 10.69 -11.26 20.24
N PHE A 223 9.92 -10.53 19.43
CA PHE A 223 10.46 -9.91 18.21
C PHE A 223 11.02 -8.51 18.44
N GLU A 224 10.32 -7.65 19.14
CA GLU A 224 10.71 -6.23 19.27
C GLU A 224 12.11 -6.02 19.89
N PRO A 225 12.56 -6.78 20.92
CA PRO A 225 13.92 -6.68 21.44
C PRO A 225 15.01 -6.99 20.41
N LEU A 226 14.70 -7.83 19.41
CA LEU A 226 15.61 -8.22 18.34
C LEU A 226 15.54 -7.27 17.13
N TRP A 227 14.60 -6.33 17.10
CA TRP A 227 14.26 -5.49 15.94
C TRP A 227 15.14 -4.25 15.85
N ASN A 228 16.46 -4.44 15.79
CA ASN A 228 17.44 -3.35 15.78
C ASN A 228 18.79 -3.78 15.20
N ASN A 229 19.69 -2.84 15.05
CA ASN A 229 21.04 -3.01 14.48
C ASN A 229 21.98 -3.92 15.28
N ARG A 230 21.64 -4.33 16.49
CA ARG A 230 22.44 -5.31 17.26
C ARG A 230 22.27 -6.71 16.69
N TYR A 231 21.06 -7.05 16.23
CA TYR A 231 20.69 -8.39 15.82
C TYR A 231 20.42 -8.53 14.31
N ILE A 232 19.94 -7.48 13.64
CA ILE A 232 19.62 -7.51 12.22
C ILE A 232 20.85 -7.12 11.41
N ASP A 233 21.16 -7.93 10.38
CA ASP A 233 22.22 -7.67 9.40
C ASP A 233 21.72 -6.75 8.30
N HIS A 234 20.59 -7.10 7.69
CA HIS A 234 19.93 -6.29 6.66
C HIS A 234 18.46 -6.65 6.49
N VAL A 235 17.73 -5.79 5.79
CA VAL A 235 16.34 -6.02 5.41
C VAL A 235 16.23 -6.01 3.90
N GLN A 236 15.47 -6.96 3.33
CA GLN A 236 15.11 -6.97 1.90
C GLN A 236 13.61 -6.81 1.76
N ILE A 237 13.17 -5.85 0.93
CA ILE A 237 11.76 -5.64 0.58
C ILE A 237 11.64 -5.81 -0.92
N ALA A 238 10.85 -6.77 -1.36
CA ALA A 238 10.65 -7.05 -2.76
C ALA A 238 9.17 -7.00 -3.14
N VAL A 239 8.86 -6.25 -4.20
CA VAL A 239 7.54 -6.28 -4.86
C VAL A 239 7.75 -6.56 -6.34
N ALA A 240 7.60 -7.81 -6.71
CA ALA A 240 7.78 -8.32 -8.06
C ALA A 240 6.44 -8.48 -8.77
N GLU A 241 6.36 -8.04 -10.01
CA GLU A 241 5.19 -8.18 -10.87
C GLU A 241 5.54 -8.99 -12.12
N ALA A 242 4.81 -10.10 -12.36
CA ALA A 242 4.96 -10.90 -13.58
C ALA A 242 4.27 -10.28 -14.81
N VAL A 243 3.40 -9.28 -14.60
CA VAL A 243 2.69 -8.57 -15.66
C VAL A 243 3.53 -7.44 -16.26
N GLY A 244 3.29 -7.11 -17.52
CA GLY A 244 3.83 -5.92 -18.18
C GLY A 244 2.95 -4.69 -17.95
N VAL A 245 3.21 -3.63 -18.71
CA VAL A 245 2.45 -2.39 -18.61
C VAL A 245 1.08 -2.45 -19.30
N GLY A 246 0.95 -3.23 -20.38
CA GLY A 246 -0.30 -3.44 -21.12
C GLY A 246 -0.96 -2.12 -21.50
N HIS A 247 -2.28 -2.03 -21.33
CA HIS A 247 -3.06 -0.83 -21.63
C HIS A 247 -2.68 0.43 -20.83
N ARG A 248 -1.93 0.29 -19.72
CA ARG A 248 -1.44 1.39 -18.90
C ARG A 248 -0.09 1.95 -19.36
N ALA A 249 0.41 1.55 -20.53
CA ALA A 249 1.72 1.95 -21.04
C ALA A 249 1.91 3.49 -21.08
N GLY A 250 0.91 4.24 -21.58
CA GLY A 250 0.98 5.70 -21.61
C GLY A 250 1.13 6.34 -20.22
N TYR A 251 0.44 5.84 -19.21
CA TYR A 251 0.64 6.27 -17.82
C TYR A 251 2.04 5.89 -17.32
N TYR A 252 2.49 4.68 -17.64
CA TYR A 252 3.76 4.18 -17.13
C TYR A 252 4.98 4.88 -17.75
N GLU A 253 4.87 5.40 -18.98
CA GLU A 253 5.90 6.22 -19.61
C GLU A 253 6.27 7.47 -18.79
N THR A 254 5.28 8.05 -18.12
CA THR A 254 5.50 9.22 -17.26
C THR A 254 5.81 8.87 -15.81
N SER A 255 5.31 7.74 -15.34
CA SER A 255 5.46 7.34 -13.93
C SER A 255 6.76 6.57 -13.69
N GLY A 256 7.06 5.57 -14.50
CA GLY A 256 8.14 4.63 -14.24
C GLY A 256 8.01 3.91 -12.88
N VAL A 257 8.98 3.06 -12.57
CA VAL A 257 8.95 2.23 -11.36
C VAL A 257 9.06 3.03 -10.06
N ILE A 258 9.78 4.15 -10.07
CA ILE A 258 10.00 4.94 -8.84
C ILE A 258 8.70 5.61 -8.39
N ARG A 259 7.98 6.26 -9.29
CA ARG A 259 6.70 6.91 -8.98
C ARG A 259 5.59 5.90 -8.73
N ASP A 260 5.56 4.81 -9.51
CA ASP A 260 4.49 3.79 -9.40
C ASP A 260 4.61 2.96 -8.12
N MET A 261 5.83 2.66 -7.64
CA MET A 261 6.06 1.69 -6.57
C MET A 261 6.83 2.23 -5.35
N PHE A 262 7.90 3.01 -5.55
CA PHE A 262 8.79 3.40 -4.45
C PHE A 262 8.23 4.54 -3.62
N GLN A 263 7.73 5.58 -4.26
CA GLN A 263 7.20 6.78 -3.58
C GLN A 263 6.04 6.45 -2.63
N ASN A 264 5.37 5.36 -2.85
CA ASN A 264 4.20 4.90 -2.11
C ASN A 264 4.47 3.54 -1.45
N HIS A 265 4.00 2.45 -2.03
CA HIS A 265 3.95 1.10 -1.46
C HIS A 265 5.25 0.65 -0.78
N LEU A 266 6.41 0.82 -1.44
CA LEU A 266 7.68 0.34 -0.91
C LEU A 266 8.17 1.17 0.28
N LEU A 267 8.02 2.50 0.24
CA LEU A 267 8.32 3.34 1.38
C LEU A 267 7.32 3.15 2.53
N GLN A 268 6.06 2.77 2.25
CA GLN A 268 5.11 2.35 3.28
C GLN A 268 5.59 1.08 3.98
N LEU A 269 5.93 0.03 3.21
CA LEU A 269 6.44 -1.22 3.77
C LEU A 269 7.74 -1.01 4.55
N LEU A 270 8.65 -0.17 4.05
CA LEU A 270 9.88 0.20 4.74
C LEU A 270 9.56 0.92 6.06
N SER A 271 8.66 1.90 6.03
CA SER A 271 8.29 2.68 7.23
C SER A 271 7.66 1.81 8.31
N LEU A 272 6.71 0.93 7.95
CA LEU A 272 6.09 -0.02 8.88
C LEU A 272 7.10 -1.01 9.47
N THR A 273 8.08 -1.43 8.67
CA THR A 273 9.15 -2.31 9.13
C THR A 273 10.09 -1.60 10.09
N ALA A 274 10.39 -0.33 9.85
CA ALA A 274 11.46 0.40 10.54
C ALA A 274 10.99 1.33 11.68
N MET A 275 9.69 1.62 11.80
CA MET A 275 9.16 2.56 12.78
C MET A 275 9.37 2.10 14.24
N GLU A 276 9.38 3.06 15.17
CA GLU A 276 9.31 2.77 16.60
C GLU A 276 7.87 2.33 16.98
N PRO A 277 7.69 1.60 18.09
CA PRO A 277 6.37 1.36 18.65
C PRO A 277 5.67 2.69 18.93
N PRO A 278 4.45 2.91 18.40
CA PRO A 278 3.72 4.13 18.72
C PRO A 278 3.24 4.09 20.18
N VAL A 279 3.09 5.24 20.81
CA VAL A 279 2.62 5.34 22.21
C VAL A 279 1.18 4.83 22.39
N LEU A 280 0.36 4.95 21.34
CA LEU A 280 -1.01 4.44 21.25
C LEU A 280 -1.24 3.92 19.82
N PHE A 281 -2.10 2.91 19.65
CA PHE A 281 -2.50 2.46 18.33
C PHE A 281 -3.61 3.36 17.77
N GLU A 282 -3.24 4.61 17.48
CA GLU A 282 -4.10 5.66 16.94
C GLU A 282 -3.45 6.26 15.69
N ALA A 283 -4.29 6.81 14.81
CA ALA A 283 -3.86 7.29 13.50
C ALA A 283 -2.68 8.27 13.56
N ASP A 284 -2.74 9.28 14.42
CA ASP A 284 -1.69 10.30 14.48
C ASP A 284 -0.39 9.75 15.06
N ALA A 285 -0.44 8.89 16.08
CA ALA A 285 0.72 8.26 16.68
C ALA A 285 1.42 7.33 15.67
N VAL A 286 0.68 6.46 14.99
CA VAL A 286 1.21 5.54 13.98
C VAL A 286 1.84 6.31 12.82
N ARG A 287 1.12 7.31 12.25
CA ARG A 287 1.60 8.11 11.12
C ARG A 287 2.84 8.95 11.50
N ALA A 288 2.89 9.45 12.74
CA ALA A 288 4.05 10.19 13.22
C ALA A 288 5.31 9.32 13.27
N GLU A 289 5.22 8.05 13.72
CA GLU A 289 6.37 7.14 13.71
C GLU A 289 6.83 6.80 12.29
N LYS A 290 5.92 6.62 11.33
CA LYS A 290 6.26 6.42 9.92
C LYS A 290 7.03 7.63 9.34
N VAL A 291 6.58 8.85 9.63
CA VAL A 291 7.25 10.09 9.20
C VAL A 291 8.66 10.18 9.77
N LYS A 292 8.89 9.83 11.04
CA LYS A 292 10.24 9.81 11.63
C LYS A 292 11.19 8.88 10.87
N VAL A 293 10.71 7.72 10.41
CA VAL A 293 11.52 6.84 9.54
C VAL A 293 11.94 7.55 8.27
N LEU A 294 10.96 8.12 7.53
CA LEU A 294 11.24 8.81 6.26
C LEU A 294 12.20 10.01 6.44
N GLN A 295 12.09 10.72 7.56
CA GLN A 295 13.00 11.81 7.92
C GLN A 295 14.41 11.31 8.23
N SER A 296 14.56 10.09 8.73
CA SER A 296 15.83 9.47 9.09
C SER A 296 16.53 8.79 7.91
N ILE A 297 15.87 8.65 6.75
CA ILE A 297 16.51 8.11 5.55
C ILE A 297 17.60 9.07 5.09
N ARG A 298 18.81 8.52 4.91
CA ARG A 298 19.96 9.28 4.41
C ARG A 298 19.67 9.86 3.04
N PRO A 299 19.82 11.18 2.85
CA PRO A 299 19.58 11.82 1.54
C PRO A 299 20.53 11.30 0.47
N PHE A 300 20.01 11.01 -0.71
CA PHE A 300 20.83 10.64 -1.87
C PHE A 300 21.50 11.86 -2.49
N ARG A 301 22.75 11.68 -2.94
CA ARG A 301 23.48 12.67 -3.70
C ARG A 301 23.42 12.29 -5.19
N LYS A 302 23.13 13.24 -6.05
CA LYS A 302 22.98 12.99 -7.51
C LYS A 302 24.23 12.44 -8.17
N ASP A 303 25.40 12.84 -7.70
CA ASP A 303 26.72 12.45 -8.23
C ASP A 303 27.12 11.01 -7.83
N SER A 304 26.51 10.44 -6.80
CA SER A 304 26.80 9.10 -6.30
C SER A 304 25.57 8.18 -6.29
N ILE A 305 24.55 8.48 -7.10
CA ILE A 305 23.29 7.72 -7.09
C ILE A 305 23.49 6.24 -7.48
N ASP A 306 24.49 5.94 -8.34
CA ASP A 306 24.79 4.60 -8.81
C ASP A 306 25.34 3.67 -7.71
N ASP A 307 25.77 4.24 -6.56
CA ASP A 307 26.14 3.49 -5.36
C ASP A 307 24.91 3.08 -4.53
N TRP A 308 23.75 3.67 -4.80
CA TRP A 308 22.54 3.55 -4.00
C TRP A 308 21.33 3.00 -4.77
N ALA A 309 21.34 3.09 -6.10
CA ALA A 309 20.20 2.70 -6.92
C ALA A 309 20.64 2.12 -8.28
N VAL A 310 19.94 1.08 -8.72
CA VAL A 310 20.09 0.45 -10.02
C VAL A 310 18.78 0.52 -10.78
N ALA A 311 18.82 1.00 -12.02
CA ALA A 311 17.69 1.02 -12.94
C ALA A 311 17.68 -0.19 -13.88
N GLY A 312 16.49 -0.66 -14.26
CA GLY A 312 16.34 -1.69 -15.28
C GLY A 312 15.12 -1.45 -16.17
N GLN A 313 15.20 -2.00 -17.40
CA GLN A 313 14.07 -2.02 -18.33
C GLN A 313 13.98 -3.42 -18.95
N TYR A 314 12.78 -4.03 -18.99
CA TYR A 314 12.64 -5.37 -19.53
C TYR A 314 12.70 -5.38 -21.07
N GLY A 315 13.48 -6.33 -21.58
CA GLY A 315 13.49 -6.75 -22.97
C GLY A 315 12.52 -7.92 -23.22
N PRO A 316 12.45 -8.43 -24.45
CA PRO A 316 11.68 -9.63 -24.77
C PRO A 316 12.14 -10.83 -23.92
N GLY A 317 11.23 -11.75 -23.64
CA GLY A 317 11.55 -12.95 -22.86
C GLY A 317 10.38 -13.91 -22.73
N VAL A 318 10.48 -14.82 -21.75
CA VAL A 318 9.45 -15.83 -21.49
C VAL A 318 8.97 -15.75 -20.05
N VAL A 319 7.68 -15.46 -19.86
CA VAL A 319 7.03 -15.42 -18.53
C VAL A 319 6.01 -16.55 -18.45
N ARG A 320 6.17 -17.46 -17.49
CA ARG A 320 5.28 -18.62 -17.28
C ARG A 320 5.04 -19.41 -18.58
N GLY A 321 6.10 -19.66 -19.35
CA GLY A 321 6.06 -20.43 -20.61
C GLY A 321 5.49 -19.66 -21.82
N LYS A 322 5.15 -18.38 -21.70
CA LYS A 322 4.66 -17.55 -22.80
C LYS A 322 5.71 -16.52 -23.20
N THR A 323 6.01 -16.45 -24.50
CA THR A 323 6.83 -15.37 -25.08
C THR A 323 6.08 -14.04 -24.92
N VAL A 324 6.78 -13.02 -24.44
CA VAL A 324 6.24 -11.69 -24.19
C VAL A 324 7.15 -10.62 -24.79
N PRO A 325 6.58 -9.48 -25.26
CA PRO A 325 7.37 -8.39 -25.81
C PRO A 325 8.21 -7.70 -24.73
N GLY A 326 9.27 -7.02 -25.17
CA GLY A 326 10.00 -6.07 -24.35
C GLY A 326 9.23 -4.76 -24.17
N TYR A 327 9.63 -3.94 -23.20
CA TYR A 327 8.95 -2.70 -22.86
C TYR A 327 8.77 -1.76 -24.06
N ARG A 328 9.81 -1.54 -24.85
CA ARG A 328 9.79 -0.69 -26.04
C ARG A 328 8.93 -1.24 -27.21
N GLN A 329 8.43 -2.47 -27.07
CA GLN A 329 7.55 -3.14 -28.03
C GLN A 329 6.07 -3.16 -27.54
N GLU A 330 5.80 -2.71 -26.32
CA GLU A 330 4.44 -2.58 -25.80
C GLU A 330 3.72 -1.43 -26.52
N ASP A 331 2.40 -1.56 -26.69
CA ASP A 331 1.58 -0.50 -27.29
C ASP A 331 1.69 0.82 -26.52
N LYS A 332 1.78 1.94 -27.23
CA LYS A 332 1.91 3.32 -26.66
C LYS A 332 3.22 3.58 -25.89
N VAL A 333 4.23 2.76 -26.03
CA VAL A 333 5.58 3.01 -25.53
C VAL A 333 6.46 3.57 -26.64
N ALA A 334 7.25 4.60 -26.33
CA ALA A 334 8.20 5.15 -27.29
C ALA A 334 9.29 4.12 -27.63
N PRO A 335 9.67 3.93 -28.92
CA PRO A 335 10.68 2.93 -29.34
C PRO A 335 12.06 3.10 -28.68
N GLN A 336 12.36 4.31 -28.21
CA GLN A 336 13.61 4.64 -27.52
C GLN A 336 13.38 5.09 -26.06
N SER A 337 12.27 4.65 -25.46
CA SER A 337 11.95 5.01 -24.08
C SER A 337 13.11 4.69 -23.13
N SER A 338 13.41 5.65 -22.26
CA SER A 338 14.37 5.51 -21.16
C SER A 338 13.69 5.25 -19.81
N THR A 339 12.39 4.98 -19.81
CA THR A 339 11.61 4.75 -18.59
C THR A 339 12.04 3.45 -17.92
N ALA A 340 12.43 3.53 -16.65
CA ALA A 340 12.79 2.36 -15.86
C ALA A 340 11.56 1.55 -15.47
N THR A 341 11.59 0.24 -15.74
CA THR A 341 10.55 -0.72 -15.36
C THR A 341 10.95 -1.59 -14.17
N TYR A 342 12.18 -1.44 -13.71
CA TYR A 342 12.77 -2.09 -12.55
C TYR A 342 13.65 -1.09 -11.80
N ALA A 343 13.64 -1.19 -10.50
CA ALA A 343 14.62 -0.51 -9.65
C ALA A 343 15.02 -1.40 -8.47
N ALA A 344 16.29 -1.31 -8.08
CA ALA A 344 16.79 -1.75 -6.79
C ALA A 344 17.44 -0.56 -6.09
N VAL A 345 17.05 -0.29 -4.85
CA VAL A 345 17.53 0.85 -4.07
C VAL A 345 17.98 0.38 -2.70
N LYS A 346 19.15 0.85 -2.25
CA LYS A 346 19.67 0.68 -0.89
C LYS A 346 19.36 1.92 -0.08
N PHE A 347 18.56 1.78 0.97
CA PHE A 347 18.30 2.85 1.93
C PHE A 347 19.14 2.65 3.18
N ALA A 348 19.70 3.73 3.71
CA ALA A 348 20.31 3.80 5.02
C ALA A 348 19.41 4.66 5.92
N ILE A 349 19.07 4.17 7.10
CA ILE A 349 18.25 4.88 8.09
C ILE A 349 19.16 5.31 9.23
N ASP A 350 19.41 6.62 9.32
CA ASP A 350 20.35 7.22 10.26
C ASP A 350 19.66 7.54 11.59
N ASN A 351 19.28 6.49 12.30
CA ASN A 351 18.79 6.57 13.67
C ASN A 351 19.44 5.49 14.56
N TRP A 352 19.21 5.53 15.86
CA TRP A 352 19.84 4.62 16.81
C TRP A 352 19.45 3.15 16.62
N ARG A 353 18.22 2.92 16.13
CA ARG A 353 17.72 1.56 15.87
C ARG A 353 18.39 0.91 14.66
N TRP A 354 18.61 1.68 13.60
CA TRP A 354 18.95 1.15 12.28
C TRP A 354 20.32 1.55 11.74
N ALA A 355 21.07 2.41 12.45
CA ALA A 355 22.40 2.83 11.99
C ALA A 355 23.27 1.63 11.64
N GLY A 356 23.76 1.58 10.38
CA GLY A 356 24.57 0.48 9.84
C GLY A 356 23.81 -0.72 9.28
N VAL A 357 22.47 -0.75 9.35
CA VAL A 357 21.64 -1.79 8.73
C VAL A 357 21.12 -1.29 7.39
N PRO A 358 21.54 -1.85 6.25
CA PRO A 358 20.99 -1.49 4.95
C PRO A 358 19.61 -2.11 4.72
N PHE A 359 18.73 -1.34 4.08
CA PHE A 359 17.45 -1.79 3.58
C PHE A 359 17.53 -1.86 2.05
N TYR A 360 17.53 -3.07 1.50
CA TYR A 360 17.53 -3.31 0.07
C TYR A 360 16.09 -3.46 -0.41
N VAL A 361 15.67 -2.58 -1.29
CA VAL A 361 14.29 -2.52 -1.78
C VAL A 361 14.30 -2.69 -3.28
N ARG A 362 13.52 -3.63 -3.83
CA ARG A 362 13.40 -3.84 -5.27
C ARG A 362 11.97 -3.97 -5.73
N SER A 363 11.70 -3.48 -6.92
CA SER A 363 10.45 -3.71 -7.65
C SER A 363 10.70 -3.71 -9.15
N GLY A 364 9.87 -4.44 -9.87
CA GLY A 364 9.94 -4.46 -11.35
C GLY A 364 8.78 -5.19 -11.99
N LYS A 365 8.57 -4.90 -13.27
CA LYS A 365 7.57 -5.55 -14.13
C LYS A 365 8.21 -6.65 -14.96
N ARG A 366 7.37 -7.60 -15.44
CA ARG A 366 7.82 -8.78 -16.21
C ARG A 366 8.91 -9.58 -15.48
N LEU A 367 8.89 -9.59 -14.16
CA LEU A 367 9.74 -10.46 -13.36
C LEU A 367 9.22 -11.91 -13.43
N ALA A 368 10.01 -12.86 -12.92
CA ALA A 368 9.71 -14.29 -13.01
C ALA A 368 8.34 -14.64 -12.42
N GLU A 369 8.01 -14.06 -11.27
CA GLU A 369 6.76 -14.31 -10.58
C GLU A 369 6.17 -13.02 -9.95
N ARG A 370 4.91 -13.12 -9.53
CA ARG A 370 4.27 -12.08 -8.70
C ARG A 370 4.48 -12.41 -7.24
N VAL A 371 5.36 -11.68 -6.57
CA VAL A 371 5.69 -11.87 -5.15
C VAL A 371 5.85 -10.53 -4.47
N SER A 372 5.29 -10.39 -3.27
CA SER A 372 5.60 -9.28 -2.36
C SER A 372 5.98 -9.85 -1.01
N GLU A 373 7.20 -9.55 -0.56
CA GLU A 373 7.69 -10.00 0.74
C GLU A 373 8.63 -8.98 1.41
N ILE A 374 8.70 -9.08 2.72
CA ILE A 374 9.73 -8.45 3.55
C ILE A 374 10.53 -9.57 4.21
N ALA A 375 11.84 -9.58 4.02
CA ALA A 375 12.75 -10.52 4.64
C ALA A 375 13.72 -9.78 5.57
N ILE A 376 13.75 -10.17 6.83
CA ILE A 376 14.65 -9.65 7.86
C ILE A 376 15.71 -10.72 8.11
N GLU A 377 16.94 -10.44 7.70
CA GLU A 377 18.06 -11.33 7.91
C GLU A 377 18.80 -10.93 9.19
N PHE A 378 18.90 -11.87 10.13
CA PHE A 378 19.61 -11.67 11.37
C PHE A 378 21.12 -11.84 11.17
N LYS A 379 21.90 -11.23 12.03
CA LYS A 379 23.36 -11.46 12.06
C LYS A 379 23.65 -12.93 12.34
N ARG A 380 24.71 -13.43 11.74
CA ARG A 380 25.21 -14.78 12.03
C ARG A 380 25.65 -14.89 13.48
N VAL A 381 25.65 -16.12 13.99
CA VAL A 381 26.20 -16.39 15.32
C VAL A 381 27.63 -15.87 15.42
N PRO A 382 27.99 -15.16 16.51
CA PRO A 382 29.30 -14.50 16.61
C PRO A 382 30.45 -15.49 16.74
N HIS A 383 30.17 -16.71 17.23
CA HIS A 383 31.15 -17.79 17.36
C HIS A 383 30.50 -19.13 16.94
N PRO A 384 30.94 -19.74 15.85
CA PRO A 384 30.38 -21.01 15.36
C PRO A 384 30.93 -22.19 16.18
N LEU A 385 30.17 -22.62 17.20
CA LEU A 385 30.53 -23.77 18.05
C LEU A 385 30.67 -25.10 17.28
N PHE A 386 29.92 -25.21 16.17
CA PHE A 386 29.79 -26.45 15.39
C PHE A 386 30.65 -26.42 14.11
N ALA A 387 31.63 -25.55 13.98
CA ALA A 387 32.41 -25.37 12.75
C ALA A 387 33.14 -26.65 12.28
N LYS A 388 33.50 -27.56 13.20
CA LYS A 388 34.07 -28.87 12.84
C LYS A 388 32.93 -29.87 12.58
N GLY A 389 32.69 -30.18 11.32
CA GLY A 389 31.75 -31.23 10.90
C GLY A 389 30.36 -30.75 10.45
N VAL A 390 30.00 -29.47 10.64
CA VAL A 390 28.68 -28.95 10.30
C VAL A 390 28.68 -27.96 9.12
N GLY A 391 29.87 -27.46 8.75
CA GLY A 391 29.99 -26.42 7.70
C GLY A 391 29.58 -25.03 8.21
N ASN A 392 29.34 -24.13 7.27
CA ASN A 392 28.89 -22.76 7.59
C ASN A 392 27.40 -22.76 7.95
N LEU A 393 27.08 -22.30 9.16
CA LEU A 393 25.70 -22.07 9.58
C LEU A 393 25.11 -20.86 8.81
N ASN A 394 23.88 -21.02 8.35
CA ASN A 394 23.15 -19.93 7.71
C ASN A 394 22.58 -18.97 8.74
N ALA A 395 22.41 -17.71 8.33
CA ALA A 395 21.69 -16.74 9.14
C ALA A 395 20.20 -17.11 9.28
N ASN A 396 19.63 -16.76 10.44
CA ASN A 396 18.18 -16.84 10.61
C ASN A 396 17.50 -15.76 9.76
N VAL A 397 16.34 -16.08 9.22
CA VAL A 397 15.56 -15.14 8.38
C VAL A 397 14.10 -15.19 8.80
N LEU A 398 13.57 -14.06 9.21
CA LEU A 398 12.14 -13.87 9.38
C LEU A 398 11.56 -13.29 8.09
N ARG A 399 10.56 -13.95 7.52
CA ARG A 399 9.95 -13.57 6.26
C ARG A 399 8.46 -13.26 6.45
N LEU A 400 8.04 -12.10 6.00
CA LEU A 400 6.65 -11.68 5.94
C LEU A 400 6.21 -11.75 4.47
N ARG A 401 5.37 -12.73 4.15
CA ARG A 401 4.82 -12.92 2.80
C ARG A 401 3.54 -12.12 2.69
N ILE A 402 3.53 -11.12 1.80
CA ILE A 402 2.39 -10.23 1.61
C ILE A 402 1.47 -10.77 0.51
N GLN A 403 2.03 -11.38 -0.52
CA GLN A 403 1.33 -12.10 -1.61
C GLN A 403 2.31 -12.95 -2.42
N PRO A 404 1.84 -14.07 -3.05
CA PRO A 404 0.46 -14.57 -3.06
C PRO A 404 0.12 -15.42 -1.82
N ASP A 405 1.11 -16.09 -1.21
CA ASP A 405 0.90 -17.03 -0.11
C ASP A 405 1.13 -16.32 1.22
N GLU A 406 0.12 -15.59 1.64
CA GLU A 406 0.17 -14.71 2.80
C GLU A 406 0.52 -15.45 4.10
N GLY A 407 1.47 -14.92 4.86
CA GLY A 407 1.90 -15.55 6.11
C GLY A 407 3.26 -15.08 6.62
N VAL A 408 3.71 -15.75 7.68
CA VAL A 408 5.01 -15.52 8.32
C VAL A 408 5.80 -16.82 8.31
N SER A 409 7.10 -16.76 8.00
CA SER A 409 8.00 -17.90 8.15
C SER A 409 9.32 -17.50 8.80
N LEU A 410 9.82 -18.35 9.70
CA LEU A 410 11.12 -18.19 10.35
C LEU A 410 12.03 -19.34 9.93
N LYS A 411 13.12 -19.02 9.25
CA LYS A 411 14.21 -19.94 8.92
C LYS A 411 15.18 -20.02 10.07
N PHE A 412 15.51 -21.21 10.53
CA PHE A 412 16.52 -21.47 11.55
C PHE A 412 17.24 -22.80 11.33
N GLU A 413 18.33 -23.04 12.05
CA GLU A 413 19.14 -24.24 11.92
C GLU A 413 18.68 -25.30 12.94
N ALA A 414 18.52 -26.56 12.51
CA ALA A 414 18.16 -27.69 13.37
C ALA A 414 19.10 -28.86 13.14
N LYS A 415 19.37 -29.63 14.23
CA LYS A 415 20.12 -30.88 14.10
C LYS A 415 19.26 -31.94 13.39
N ILE A 416 19.84 -32.57 12.37
CA ILE A 416 19.22 -33.75 11.75
C ILE A 416 19.29 -34.92 12.73
N PRO A 417 18.19 -35.65 12.97
CA PRO A 417 18.22 -36.86 13.79
C PRO A 417 19.23 -37.90 13.27
N GLY A 418 20.03 -38.46 14.15
CA GLY A 418 21.06 -39.43 13.80
C GLY A 418 22.26 -39.40 14.75
N THR A 419 23.22 -40.32 14.55
CA THR A 419 24.42 -40.45 15.36
C THR A 419 25.49 -39.41 15.03
N VAL A 420 25.48 -38.87 13.83
CA VAL A 420 26.39 -37.83 13.35
C VAL A 420 25.77 -36.46 13.56
N LEU A 421 26.58 -35.51 14.01
CA LEU A 421 26.15 -34.10 14.13
C LEU A 421 26.07 -33.48 12.73
N GLN A 422 24.87 -33.41 12.19
CA GLN A 422 24.53 -32.70 10.94
C GLN A 422 23.48 -31.65 11.24
N VAL A 423 23.59 -30.48 10.60
CA VAL A 423 22.65 -29.36 10.77
C VAL A 423 22.05 -29.00 9.41
N GLN A 424 20.77 -28.70 9.41
CA GLN A 424 20.03 -28.28 8.24
C GLN A 424 19.15 -27.08 8.57
N SER A 425 19.01 -26.16 7.60
CA SER A 425 18.02 -25.09 7.68
C SER A 425 16.61 -25.67 7.59
N VAL A 426 15.75 -25.29 8.54
CA VAL A 426 14.34 -25.65 8.60
C VAL A 426 13.49 -24.39 8.70
N TYR A 427 12.19 -24.52 8.42
CA TYR A 427 11.25 -23.41 8.43
C TYR A 427 10.11 -23.69 9.42
N MET A 428 9.84 -22.73 10.29
CA MET A 428 8.55 -22.61 10.97
C MET A 428 7.68 -21.73 10.08
N ASP A 429 6.61 -22.27 9.53
CA ASP A 429 5.76 -21.62 8.56
C ASP A 429 4.33 -21.51 9.05
N PHE A 430 3.80 -20.28 9.04
CA PHE A 430 2.45 -19.96 9.45
C PHE A 430 1.72 -19.20 8.34
N PRO A 431 0.99 -19.90 7.44
CA PRO A 431 0.14 -19.27 6.46
C PRO A 431 -1.15 -18.74 7.11
N TYR A 432 -1.58 -17.52 6.74
CA TYR A 432 -2.77 -16.90 7.33
C TYR A 432 -4.08 -17.61 6.95
N SER A 433 -4.08 -18.40 5.90
CA SER A 433 -5.21 -19.29 5.57
C SER A 433 -5.60 -20.23 6.71
N LYS A 434 -4.68 -20.52 7.65
CA LYS A 434 -4.97 -21.31 8.87
C LYS A 434 -5.81 -20.57 9.91
N LEU A 435 -5.95 -19.24 9.81
CA LEU A 435 -6.80 -18.46 10.71
C LEU A 435 -8.30 -18.62 10.43
N GLY A 436 -8.66 -19.25 9.30
CA GLY A 436 -10.04 -19.62 8.97
C GLY A 436 -10.95 -18.48 8.51
N ALA A 437 -10.47 -17.23 8.51
CA ALA A 437 -11.20 -16.09 7.99
C ALA A 437 -10.84 -15.84 6.52
N PRO A 438 -11.80 -15.47 5.65
CA PRO A 438 -11.48 -15.03 4.30
C PRO A 438 -10.68 -13.72 4.37
N ILE A 439 -9.60 -13.65 3.58
CA ILE A 439 -8.81 -12.42 3.46
C ILE A 439 -9.64 -11.42 2.68
N GLN A 440 -9.98 -10.31 3.32
CA GLN A 440 -10.71 -9.21 2.69
C GLN A 440 -9.80 -8.45 1.71
N GLY A 441 -10.42 -7.85 0.69
CA GLY A 441 -9.70 -6.94 -0.20
C GLY A 441 -9.30 -5.64 0.52
N GLY A 442 -8.19 -5.06 0.10
CA GLY A 442 -7.70 -3.84 0.75
C GLY A 442 -8.66 -2.65 0.65
N TYR A 443 -9.51 -2.60 -0.38
CA TYR A 443 -10.47 -1.50 -0.56
C TYR A 443 -11.67 -1.59 0.38
N GLU A 444 -12.14 -2.78 0.73
CA GLU A 444 -13.19 -2.98 1.74
C GLU A 444 -12.78 -2.38 3.07
N ARG A 445 -11.57 -2.71 3.52
CA ARG A 445 -11.02 -2.18 4.77
C ARG A 445 -10.88 -0.67 4.74
N LEU A 446 -10.29 -0.11 3.68
CA LEU A 446 -10.08 1.33 3.57
C LEU A 446 -11.41 2.12 3.48
N LEU A 447 -12.41 1.64 2.73
CA LEU A 447 -13.72 2.27 2.68
C LEU A 447 -14.41 2.27 4.06
N LEU A 448 -14.31 1.15 4.79
CA LEU A 448 -14.85 1.04 6.13
C LEU A 448 -14.16 2.02 7.10
N ASP A 449 -12.84 2.11 7.06
CA ASP A 449 -12.07 3.05 7.88
C ASP A 449 -12.43 4.51 7.57
N VAL A 450 -12.66 4.85 6.29
CA VAL A 450 -13.19 6.18 5.92
C VAL A 450 -14.56 6.43 6.53
N THR A 451 -15.47 5.43 6.58
CA THR A 451 -16.79 5.61 7.20
C THR A 451 -16.71 5.83 8.71
N HIS A 452 -15.73 5.22 9.38
CA HIS A 452 -15.50 5.34 10.82
C HIS A 452 -14.63 6.53 11.21
N GLY A 453 -13.93 7.15 10.26
CA GLY A 453 -13.01 8.25 10.54
C GLY A 453 -11.62 7.80 11.00
N ASP A 454 -11.30 6.54 10.85
CA ASP A 454 -9.99 6.00 11.17
C ASP A 454 -9.00 6.29 10.03
N GLN A 455 -7.96 7.05 10.33
CA GLN A 455 -6.90 7.39 9.37
C GLN A 455 -5.62 6.59 9.57
N THR A 456 -5.62 5.53 10.37
CA THR A 456 -4.42 4.73 10.70
C THR A 456 -3.76 4.14 9.45
N LEU A 457 -4.57 3.71 8.48
CA LEU A 457 -4.12 3.10 7.22
C LEU A 457 -4.02 4.09 6.04
N PHE A 458 -4.08 5.41 6.32
CA PHE A 458 -4.00 6.43 5.28
C PHE A 458 -2.74 7.27 5.42
N THR A 459 -2.25 7.73 4.27
CA THR A 459 -1.02 8.52 4.20
C THR A 459 -1.28 9.96 4.59
N ARG A 460 -0.50 10.51 5.53
CA ARG A 460 -0.58 11.91 5.95
C ARG A 460 0.16 12.81 4.96
N GLY A 461 -0.24 14.07 4.85
CA GLY A 461 0.34 15.00 3.87
C GLY A 461 1.84 15.19 4.00
N ASP A 462 2.38 15.28 5.22
CA ASP A 462 3.83 15.39 5.46
C ASP A 462 4.57 14.09 5.09
N GLU A 463 3.95 12.94 5.27
CA GLU A 463 4.48 11.64 4.84
C GLU A 463 4.67 11.59 3.32
N VAL A 464 3.67 12.07 2.54
CA VAL A 464 3.79 12.21 1.07
C VAL A 464 5.00 13.07 0.70
N GLU A 465 5.16 14.22 1.36
CA GLU A 465 6.24 15.15 1.08
C GLU A 465 7.62 14.56 1.42
N HIS A 466 7.72 13.84 2.55
CA HIS A 466 8.96 13.16 2.93
C HIS A 466 9.28 11.99 1.99
N ALA A 467 8.28 11.22 1.57
CA ALA A 467 8.46 10.16 0.58
C ALA A 467 9.00 10.72 -0.75
N TRP A 468 8.43 11.83 -1.24
CA TRP A 468 8.95 12.53 -2.43
C TRP A 468 10.37 13.05 -2.22
N ARG A 469 10.69 13.62 -1.05
CA ARG A 469 12.05 14.11 -0.75
C ARG A 469 13.07 12.97 -0.86
N VAL A 470 12.70 11.76 -0.44
CA VAL A 470 13.57 10.58 -0.52
C VAL A 470 13.84 10.16 -1.96
N VAL A 471 12.80 10.09 -2.82
CA VAL A 471 12.93 9.50 -4.16
C VAL A 471 13.25 10.52 -5.26
N THR A 472 12.96 11.81 -5.09
CA THR A 472 13.19 12.84 -6.10
C THR A 472 14.64 12.91 -6.59
N PRO A 473 15.68 12.75 -5.74
CA PRO A 473 17.06 12.75 -6.23
C PRO A 473 17.37 11.58 -7.19
N ILE A 474 16.74 10.42 -7.00
CA ILE A 474 16.90 9.27 -7.92
C ILE A 474 16.29 9.60 -9.27
N LEU A 475 15.06 10.13 -9.27
CA LEU A 475 14.36 10.54 -10.50
C LEU A 475 15.19 11.56 -11.29
N GLN A 476 15.62 12.63 -10.61
CA GLN A 476 16.42 13.69 -11.23
C GLN A 476 17.75 13.18 -11.79
N ALA A 477 18.41 12.24 -11.12
CA ALA A 477 19.65 11.65 -11.61
C ALA A 477 19.41 10.80 -12.86
N TRP A 478 18.38 9.95 -12.89
CA TRP A 478 18.06 9.10 -14.04
C TRP A 478 17.50 9.89 -15.23
N GLU A 479 16.71 10.92 -15.00
CA GLU A 479 16.22 11.83 -16.05
C GLU A 479 17.36 12.64 -16.70
N SER A 480 18.33 13.10 -15.89
CA SER A 480 19.49 13.84 -16.40
C SER A 480 20.53 12.97 -17.11
N ARG A 481 20.59 11.70 -16.78
CA ARG A 481 21.52 10.71 -17.35
C ARG A 481 20.78 9.41 -17.71
N PRO A 482 19.95 9.39 -18.77
CA PRO A 482 19.23 8.20 -19.18
C PRO A 482 20.16 7.03 -19.43
N SER A 483 19.78 5.83 -18.99
CA SER A 483 20.57 4.63 -19.20
C SER A 483 20.69 4.30 -20.69
N LYS A 484 21.91 4.05 -21.14
CA LYS A 484 22.21 3.62 -22.52
C LYS A 484 22.03 2.12 -22.73
N ASP A 485 21.94 1.34 -21.66
CA ASP A 485 21.90 -0.13 -21.69
C ASP A 485 20.48 -0.69 -21.79
N PHE A 486 19.46 0.17 -21.82
CA PHE A 486 18.08 -0.29 -21.90
C PHE A 486 17.69 -0.84 -23.27
N PRO A 487 16.98 -1.98 -23.31
CA PRO A 487 16.59 -2.87 -22.22
C PRO A 487 17.77 -3.71 -21.69
N ASN A 488 17.85 -3.96 -20.37
CA ASN A 488 18.99 -4.61 -19.74
C ASN A 488 18.64 -5.83 -18.87
N TYR A 489 17.38 -6.32 -18.91
CA TYR A 489 17.02 -7.63 -18.40
C TYR A 489 15.95 -8.29 -19.28
N ALA A 490 15.98 -9.60 -19.40
CA ALA A 490 14.97 -10.35 -20.14
C ALA A 490 13.68 -10.49 -19.28
N ALA A 491 12.52 -10.36 -19.90
CA ALA A 491 11.26 -10.68 -19.25
C ALA A 491 11.28 -12.14 -18.73
N GLY A 492 10.78 -12.35 -17.50
CA GLY A 492 10.81 -13.66 -16.82
C GLY A 492 12.05 -13.92 -15.97
N THR A 493 12.98 -12.95 -15.88
CA THR A 493 14.11 -12.99 -14.92
C THR A 493 13.82 -12.19 -13.67
N TRP A 494 14.76 -12.15 -12.72
CA TRP A 494 14.61 -11.38 -11.47
C TRP A 494 15.16 -9.95 -11.54
N GLY A 495 15.43 -9.45 -12.73
CA GLY A 495 15.95 -8.10 -12.98
C GLY A 495 17.33 -8.13 -13.65
N PRO A 496 17.99 -6.96 -13.79
CA PRO A 496 19.29 -6.87 -14.42
C PRO A 496 20.40 -7.42 -13.51
N GLU A 497 21.44 -8.04 -14.09
CA GLU A 497 22.64 -8.50 -13.34
C GLU A 497 23.30 -7.38 -12.48
N ALA A 498 23.16 -6.14 -12.91
CA ALA A 498 23.65 -5.01 -12.14
C ALA A 498 23.02 -4.94 -10.73
N ALA A 499 21.77 -5.42 -10.57
CA ALA A 499 21.12 -5.50 -9.27
C ALA A 499 21.72 -6.60 -8.38
N ASP A 500 22.21 -7.71 -8.95
CA ASP A 500 22.89 -8.75 -8.19
C ASP A 500 24.28 -8.24 -7.73
N ARG A 501 25.05 -7.69 -8.65
CA ARG A 501 26.35 -7.06 -8.36
C ARG A 501 26.25 -5.94 -7.32
N PHE A 502 25.11 -5.25 -7.29
CA PHE A 502 24.83 -4.18 -6.33
C PHE A 502 24.85 -4.67 -4.87
N LEU A 503 24.23 -5.81 -4.57
CA LEU A 503 24.27 -6.40 -3.23
C LEU A 503 25.62 -7.13 -2.96
N GLU A 504 26.20 -7.73 -3.99
CA GLU A 504 27.50 -8.44 -3.90
C GLU A 504 28.64 -7.51 -3.46
N ARG A 505 28.61 -6.22 -3.84
CA ARG A 505 29.56 -5.20 -3.35
C ARG A 505 29.55 -5.08 -1.82
N ASP A 506 28.38 -5.32 -1.19
CA ASP A 506 28.22 -5.31 0.26
C ASP A 506 28.39 -6.72 0.89
N GLY A 507 28.83 -7.71 0.10
CA GLY A 507 28.96 -9.12 0.53
C GLY A 507 27.63 -9.83 0.75
N ARG A 508 26.55 -9.36 0.15
CA ARG A 508 25.19 -9.87 0.28
C ARG A 508 24.63 -10.35 -1.05
N ARG A 509 23.50 -11.00 -1.01
CA ARG A 509 22.76 -11.47 -2.21
C ARG A 509 21.29 -11.24 -2.07
N TRP A 510 20.61 -11.07 -3.21
CA TRP A 510 19.16 -11.12 -3.19
C TRP A 510 18.69 -12.51 -2.73
N ARG A 511 17.69 -12.48 -1.89
CA ARG A 511 16.97 -13.70 -1.57
C ARG A 511 16.24 -14.19 -2.83
N THR A 512 16.24 -15.51 -3.04
CA THR A 512 15.36 -16.15 -4.05
C THR A 512 13.91 -16.05 -3.56
N LEU A 513 13.05 -15.45 -4.34
CA LEU A 513 11.63 -15.20 -4.04
C LEU A 513 10.79 -16.42 -4.36
#